data_53aca27a56c52305752aaaf7938cb307
#
_entry.id   53aca27a56c52305752aaaf7938cb307
#
_cell.length_a   1.000
_cell.length_b   1.000
_cell.length_c   1.000
_cell.angle_alpha   90.00
_cell.angle_beta   90.00
_cell.angle_gamma   90.00
#
_symmetry.space_group_name_H-M   'P 1'
#
loop_
_entity.id
_entity.type
_entity.pdbx_description
1 polymer ?
#
loop_
_entity_poly.entity_id
_entity_poly.type
_entity_poly.pdbx_seq_one_letter_code
_entity_poly.pdbx_strand_id
1 'polypeptide(L)'
;FLVDKELFNKRSDLKFCGRTLFGAPAPKGQEMDDHYFGALRPRVSAFMKELDEELWKLGIPAKTKHNEVAPAQHELATIYTTTNVAVDNNQLTMEIMKRVAEKHGLVCLLHEKPFEGINGSGKHNNWSLSTNTGENLLDPDRDPAKNLQFLLFLFATIKAVDVYGDLLRVSVATAGNDHRLGGNEAPPAIVSMFIGDDLEAVLDIVEKDLESEAKEVQTMKPGAKVLPHFIKDTTDRNRTSPFAFTGNKFEFRMPGSALSVSEPNIVINTAVAEVLGEFADRLEGLSGKALEAEIHLLLKEVLRDHRRIVFNGNGYTSEWVEEAHKRGLFDLPSCAEAFPRLIAEKNVELFLKHGIYTKEELFSRYEIKEENYIKTINIEAKTMLSMMKKTFLPSVLSYCKELAETAAKTKAILPDAPISAESKLLEKLSGLYTEISEKTEALAE
;
A
#
# COMPACT_ATOMS: atom_id res chain seq x y z
N PHE A 1 10.64 3.99 -7.56
CA PHE A 1 11.89 4.75 -7.36
C PHE A 1 12.80 4.62 -8.57
N LEU A 2 13.46 5.72 -8.94
CA LEU A 2 14.45 5.74 -10.02
C LEU A 2 15.83 6.01 -9.42
N VAL A 3 16.73 5.03 -9.52
CA VAL A 3 18.11 5.13 -9.02
C VAL A 3 19.10 5.13 -10.17
N ASP A 4 20.24 5.80 -9.97
CA ASP A 4 21.33 5.76 -10.93
C ASP A 4 21.88 4.33 -11.09
N LYS A 5 22.08 3.86 -12.32
CA LYS A 5 22.49 2.49 -12.64
C LYS A 5 23.91 2.17 -12.12
N GLU A 6 24.81 3.15 -12.11
CA GLU A 6 26.16 2.93 -11.59
C GLU A 6 26.17 2.77 -10.06
N LEU A 7 25.35 3.60 -9.36
CA LEU A 7 25.21 3.48 -7.92
C LEU A 7 24.51 2.18 -7.51
N PHE A 8 23.45 1.80 -8.24
CA PHE A 8 22.78 0.51 -8.06
C PHE A 8 23.75 -0.67 -8.21
N ASN A 9 24.62 -0.64 -9.21
CA ASN A 9 25.58 -1.72 -9.46
C ASN A 9 26.66 -1.87 -8.36
N LYS A 10 26.89 -0.82 -7.56
CA LYS A 10 27.82 -0.85 -6.40
C LYS A 10 27.19 -1.43 -5.15
N ARG A 11 25.86 -1.63 -5.11
CA ARG A 11 25.10 -2.05 -3.95
C ARG A 11 24.51 -3.43 -4.14
N SER A 12 25.09 -4.43 -3.45
CA SER A 12 24.63 -5.82 -3.52
C SER A 12 23.21 -5.99 -2.99
N ASP A 13 22.82 -5.26 -1.95
CA ASP A 13 21.49 -5.28 -1.38
C ASP A 13 20.43 -4.77 -2.37
N LEU A 14 20.68 -3.66 -3.06
CA LEU A 14 19.75 -3.20 -4.12
C LEU A 14 19.63 -4.20 -5.25
N LYS A 15 20.72 -4.87 -5.63
CA LYS A 15 20.73 -5.86 -6.73
C LYS A 15 19.99 -7.14 -6.40
N PHE A 16 20.15 -7.66 -5.20
CA PHE A 16 19.61 -8.96 -4.81
C PHE A 16 18.28 -8.87 -4.05
N CYS A 17 18.08 -7.77 -3.28
CA CYS A 17 16.91 -7.61 -2.44
C CYS A 17 15.95 -6.52 -2.94
N GLY A 18 16.38 -5.65 -3.87
CA GLY A 18 15.58 -4.50 -4.32
C GLY A 18 15.48 -3.37 -3.28
N ARG A 19 16.13 -3.51 -2.14
CA ARG A 19 16.13 -2.53 -1.03
C ARG A 19 17.48 -2.45 -0.36
N THR A 20 17.75 -1.32 0.33
CA THR A 20 18.93 -1.18 1.15
C THR A 20 18.76 -1.97 2.46
N LEU A 21 19.77 -2.76 2.83
CA LEU A 21 19.85 -3.45 4.11
C LEU A 21 20.68 -2.65 5.12
N PHE A 22 21.61 -1.84 4.63
CA PHE A 22 22.51 -0.99 5.42
C PHE A 22 22.65 0.39 4.79
N GLY A 23 23.00 1.36 5.58
CA GLY A 23 23.37 2.69 5.15
C GLY A 23 22.98 3.76 6.18
N ALA A 24 23.70 4.86 6.17
CA ALA A 24 23.29 6.04 6.90
C ALA A 24 22.15 6.74 6.16
N PRO A 25 21.16 7.30 6.87
CA PRO A 25 20.16 8.14 6.26
C PRO A 25 20.81 9.40 5.67
N ALA A 26 20.20 9.94 4.60
CA ALA A 26 20.63 11.22 4.07
C ALA A 26 20.43 12.33 5.12
N PRO A 27 21.25 13.41 5.11
CA PRO A 27 21.07 14.55 6.02
C PRO A 27 19.68 15.21 5.89
N LYS A 28 19.08 15.12 4.73
CA LYS A 28 17.73 15.54 4.43
C LYS A 28 16.98 14.39 3.78
N GLY A 29 15.85 14.02 4.37
CA GLY A 29 14.93 13.01 3.84
C GLY A 29 13.84 13.65 2.99
N GLN A 30 12.63 13.69 3.51
CA GLN A 30 11.45 14.23 2.85
C GLN A 30 10.85 15.43 3.60
N GLU A 31 11.63 16.07 4.47
CA GLU A 31 11.25 17.27 5.19
C GLU A 31 10.92 18.38 4.19
N MET A 32 9.86 19.15 4.48
CA MET A 32 9.34 20.25 3.65
C MET A 32 8.69 19.80 2.33
N ASP A 33 8.60 18.52 2.01
CA ASP A 33 8.01 17.97 0.78
C ASP A 33 8.56 18.58 -0.51
N ASP A 34 9.80 19.06 -0.49
CA ASP A 34 10.40 19.80 -1.59
C ASP A 34 10.64 18.96 -2.85
N HIS A 35 10.74 17.65 -2.73
CA HIS A 35 10.76 16.77 -3.89
C HIS A 35 9.38 16.73 -4.56
N TYR A 36 8.31 16.60 -3.78
CA TYR A 36 6.93 16.56 -4.30
C TYR A 36 6.55 17.83 -5.05
N PHE A 37 6.89 19.01 -4.50
CA PHE A 37 6.63 20.30 -5.10
C PHE A 37 7.69 20.74 -6.13
N GLY A 38 8.77 19.97 -6.27
CA GLY A 38 9.88 20.27 -7.15
C GLY A 38 9.61 19.94 -8.62
N ALA A 39 10.40 20.56 -9.50
CA ALA A 39 10.37 20.23 -10.91
C ALA A 39 10.98 18.85 -11.19
N LEU A 40 10.47 18.16 -12.21
CA LEU A 40 11.08 16.94 -12.72
C LEU A 40 12.48 17.24 -13.26
N ARG A 41 13.47 16.48 -12.82
CA ARG A 41 14.84 16.60 -13.34
C ARG A 41 14.89 16.18 -14.82
N PRO A 42 15.73 16.82 -15.66
CA PRO A 42 15.77 16.58 -17.10
C PRO A 42 15.89 15.10 -17.50
N ARG A 43 16.75 14.32 -16.81
CA ARG A 43 16.93 12.89 -17.05
C ARG A 43 15.67 12.08 -16.73
N VAL A 44 14.98 12.41 -15.66
CA VAL A 44 13.71 11.76 -15.26
C VAL A 44 12.60 12.16 -16.21
N SER A 45 12.54 13.43 -16.62
CA SER A 45 11.58 13.91 -17.62
C SER A 45 11.75 13.21 -18.97
N ALA A 46 12.99 13.01 -19.42
CA ALA A 46 13.28 12.27 -20.64
C ALA A 46 12.84 10.79 -20.55
N PHE A 47 13.12 10.14 -19.42
CA PHE A 47 12.62 8.79 -19.12
C PHE A 47 11.08 8.73 -19.18
N MET A 48 10.40 9.65 -18.50
CA MET A 48 8.93 9.67 -18.45
C MET A 48 8.32 9.92 -19.83
N LYS A 49 8.95 10.76 -20.65
CA LYS A 49 8.50 11.02 -22.03
C LYS A 49 8.59 9.75 -22.89
N GLU A 50 9.74 9.07 -22.88
CA GLU A 50 9.91 7.82 -23.65
C GLU A 50 8.97 6.73 -23.11
N LEU A 51 8.78 6.65 -21.80
CA LEU A 51 7.84 5.72 -21.18
C LEU A 51 6.42 5.90 -21.71
N ASP A 52 5.92 7.13 -21.80
CA ASP A 52 4.61 7.40 -22.38
C ASP A 52 4.50 6.93 -23.82
N GLU A 53 5.50 7.27 -24.65
CA GLU A 53 5.51 6.90 -26.06
C GLU A 53 5.47 5.37 -26.24
N GLU A 54 6.19 4.62 -25.40
CA GLU A 54 6.18 3.16 -25.45
C GLU A 54 4.84 2.59 -24.93
N LEU A 55 4.26 3.16 -23.90
CA LEU A 55 2.95 2.74 -23.37
C LEU A 55 1.82 3.05 -24.36
N TRP A 56 1.84 4.22 -24.99
CA TRP A 56 0.81 4.59 -25.97
C TRP A 56 0.86 3.70 -27.23
N LYS A 57 2.04 3.28 -27.67
CA LYS A 57 2.18 2.28 -28.75
C LYS A 57 1.50 0.94 -28.43
N LEU A 58 1.41 0.60 -27.15
CA LEU A 58 0.72 -0.59 -26.66
C LEU A 58 -0.77 -0.37 -26.35
N GLY A 59 -1.29 0.85 -26.57
CA GLY A 59 -2.65 1.22 -26.26
C GLY A 59 -2.90 1.47 -24.75
N ILE A 60 -1.85 1.64 -23.95
CA ILE A 60 -1.94 1.93 -22.52
C ILE A 60 -1.97 3.45 -22.33
N PRO A 61 -3.11 4.04 -21.91
CA PRO A 61 -3.27 5.50 -21.84
C PRO A 61 -2.67 6.06 -20.55
N ALA A 62 -1.33 6.16 -20.49
CA ALA A 62 -0.62 6.84 -19.42
C ALA A 62 -0.93 8.35 -19.45
N LYS A 63 -1.25 8.93 -18.29
CA LYS A 63 -1.71 10.33 -18.20
C LYS A 63 -1.00 11.15 -17.15
N THR A 64 -0.94 10.66 -15.91
CA THR A 64 -0.41 11.44 -14.77
C THR A 64 1.04 11.05 -14.51
N LYS A 65 1.89 12.07 -14.33
CA LYS A 65 3.31 11.91 -13.94
C LYS A 65 3.71 13.06 -13.06
N HIS A 66 4.25 12.75 -11.89
CA HIS A 66 4.81 13.74 -10.98
C HIS A 66 5.82 13.12 -10.00
N ASN A 67 6.52 13.98 -9.27
CA ASN A 67 7.33 13.56 -8.14
C ASN A 67 6.44 13.16 -6.96
N GLU A 68 6.86 12.15 -6.23
CA GLU A 68 6.32 11.79 -4.93
C GLU A 68 7.13 12.40 -3.78
N VAL A 69 6.67 12.21 -2.53
CA VAL A 69 7.27 12.85 -1.35
C VAL A 69 8.68 12.31 -1.09
N ALA A 70 8.90 11.01 -1.23
CA ALA A 70 10.20 10.42 -1.01
C ALA A 70 11.20 10.80 -2.12
N PRO A 71 12.47 11.05 -1.78
CA PRO A 71 13.51 11.33 -2.77
C PRO A 71 13.61 10.23 -3.84
N ALA A 72 13.69 10.63 -5.10
CA ALA A 72 13.73 9.75 -6.27
C ALA A 72 12.49 8.86 -6.49
N GLN A 73 11.41 9.14 -5.79
CA GLN A 73 10.10 8.50 -6.00
C GLN A 73 9.26 9.31 -6.98
N HIS A 74 8.59 8.60 -7.89
CA HIS A 74 7.75 9.20 -8.91
C HIS A 74 6.49 8.37 -9.09
N GLU A 75 5.42 9.02 -9.52
CA GLU A 75 4.14 8.37 -9.81
C GLU A 75 3.80 8.44 -11.29
N LEU A 76 3.18 7.37 -11.77
CA LEU A 76 2.52 7.31 -13.06
C LEU A 76 1.13 6.71 -12.85
N ALA A 77 0.11 7.33 -13.45
CA ALA A 77 -1.25 6.80 -13.47
C ALA A 77 -1.76 6.67 -14.91
N THR A 78 -2.52 5.60 -15.16
CA THR A 78 -3.21 5.35 -16.41
C THR A 78 -4.70 5.73 -16.29
N ILE A 79 -5.36 5.94 -17.42
CA ILE A 79 -6.82 6.07 -17.43
C ILE A 79 -7.43 4.72 -17.05
N TYR A 80 -8.48 4.74 -16.21
CA TYR A 80 -9.18 3.53 -15.77
C TYR A 80 -9.86 2.80 -16.93
N THR A 81 -10.01 1.49 -16.77
CA THR A 81 -10.71 0.61 -17.72
C THR A 81 -11.28 -0.59 -16.98
N THR A 82 -11.83 -1.57 -17.70
CA THR A 82 -12.30 -2.83 -17.11
C THR A 82 -11.17 -3.56 -16.38
N THR A 83 -11.51 -4.25 -15.30
CA THR A 83 -10.53 -4.83 -14.36
C THR A 83 -9.47 -5.69 -15.04
N ASN A 84 -9.85 -6.60 -15.94
CA ASN A 84 -8.89 -7.48 -16.62
C ASN A 84 -7.89 -6.68 -17.48
N VAL A 85 -8.37 -5.71 -18.26
CA VAL A 85 -7.51 -4.85 -19.08
C VAL A 85 -6.62 -3.97 -18.20
N ALA A 86 -7.15 -3.42 -17.10
CA ALA A 86 -6.36 -2.62 -16.16
C ALA A 86 -5.23 -3.43 -15.51
N VAL A 87 -5.49 -4.69 -15.15
CA VAL A 87 -4.48 -5.61 -14.60
C VAL A 87 -3.37 -5.89 -15.63
N ASP A 88 -3.74 -6.22 -16.86
CA ASP A 88 -2.78 -6.49 -17.94
C ASP A 88 -1.95 -5.25 -18.28
N ASN A 89 -2.60 -4.08 -18.39
CA ASN A 89 -1.91 -2.80 -18.59
C ASN A 89 -0.92 -2.51 -17.47
N ASN A 90 -1.27 -2.80 -16.21
CA ASN A 90 -0.37 -2.61 -15.08
C ASN A 90 0.87 -3.51 -15.19
N GLN A 91 0.71 -4.78 -15.55
CA GLN A 91 1.84 -5.70 -15.72
C GLN A 91 2.77 -5.25 -16.85
N LEU A 92 2.21 -4.86 -18.00
CA LEU A 92 2.99 -4.31 -19.11
C LEU A 92 3.70 -3.00 -18.70
N THR A 93 3.01 -2.11 -18.01
CA THR A 93 3.60 -0.85 -17.51
C THR A 93 4.81 -1.11 -16.63
N MET A 94 4.74 -2.06 -15.68
CA MET A 94 5.85 -2.42 -14.80
C MET A 94 7.06 -2.95 -15.59
N GLU A 95 6.83 -3.75 -16.62
CA GLU A 95 7.89 -4.27 -17.48
C GLU A 95 8.53 -3.17 -18.35
N ILE A 96 7.72 -2.32 -18.97
CA ILE A 96 8.19 -1.22 -19.81
C ILE A 96 8.97 -0.19 -18.99
N MET A 97 8.52 0.15 -17.78
CA MET A 97 9.24 1.03 -16.86
C MET A 97 10.68 0.57 -16.63
N LYS A 98 10.90 -0.71 -16.37
CA LYS A 98 12.25 -1.25 -16.14
C LYS A 98 13.11 -1.11 -17.40
N ARG A 99 12.59 -1.50 -18.55
CA ARG A 99 13.33 -1.43 -19.82
C ARG A 99 13.67 -0.02 -20.27
N VAL A 100 12.73 0.91 -20.13
CA VAL A 100 12.97 2.32 -20.49
C VAL A 100 13.94 2.97 -19.50
N ALA A 101 13.85 2.67 -18.18
CA ALA A 101 14.79 3.19 -17.19
C ALA A 101 16.26 2.81 -17.55
N GLU A 102 16.50 1.59 -18.00
CA GLU A 102 17.83 1.15 -18.40
C GLU A 102 18.44 1.95 -19.56
N LYS A 103 17.63 2.33 -20.55
CA LYS A 103 18.06 3.19 -21.68
C LYS A 103 18.53 4.56 -21.21
N HIS A 104 17.94 5.06 -20.11
CA HIS A 104 18.32 6.35 -19.51
C HIS A 104 19.42 6.22 -18.44
N GLY A 105 20.08 5.06 -18.31
CA GLY A 105 21.09 4.82 -17.29
C GLY A 105 20.52 4.86 -15.87
N LEU A 106 19.25 4.52 -15.72
CA LEU A 106 18.52 4.42 -14.47
C LEU A 106 18.12 2.96 -14.20
N VAL A 107 17.77 2.66 -12.95
CA VAL A 107 17.11 1.43 -12.56
C VAL A 107 15.78 1.79 -11.90
N CYS A 108 14.70 1.19 -12.37
CA CYS A 108 13.38 1.35 -11.77
C CYS A 108 13.19 0.29 -10.67
N LEU A 109 13.17 0.73 -9.41
CA LEU A 109 12.88 -0.12 -8.26
C LEU A 109 11.38 -0.10 -7.99
N LEU A 110 10.75 -1.25 -8.11
CA LEU A 110 9.34 -1.46 -7.78
C LEU A 110 9.13 -2.09 -6.40
N HIS A 111 10.20 -2.25 -5.62
CA HIS A 111 10.10 -2.73 -4.25
C HIS A 111 9.27 -1.76 -3.39
N GLU A 112 8.45 -2.29 -2.50
CA GLU A 112 7.51 -1.54 -1.67
C GLU A 112 8.20 -0.57 -0.69
N LYS A 113 9.38 -0.95 -0.19
CA LYS A 113 10.17 -0.15 0.77
C LYS A 113 11.66 -0.23 0.44
N PRO A 114 12.13 0.43 -0.64
CA PRO A 114 13.53 0.34 -1.04
C PRO A 114 14.48 1.01 -0.05
N PHE A 115 14.01 2.02 0.68
CA PHE A 115 14.81 2.80 1.61
C PHE A 115 14.09 2.99 2.94
N GLU A 116 14.80 2.76 4.03
CA GLU A 116 14.31 2.95 5.40
C GLU A 116 14.10 4.43 5.73
N GLY A 117 13.11 4.74 6.58
CA GLY A 117 12.86 6.08 7.12
C GLY A 117 12.17 7.07 6.18
N ILE A 118 11.81 6.67 4.95
CA ILE A 118 11.04 7.48 4.00
C ILE A 118 9.82 6.73 3.49
N ASN A 119 8.93 7.39 2.74
CA ASN A 119 7.75 6.76 2.17
C ASN A 119 8.10 5.55 1.31
N GLY A 120 7.27 4.52 1.40
CA GLY A 120 7.30 3.37 0.51
C GLY A 120 6.52 3.61 -0.78
N SER A 121 6.50 2.61 -1.66
CA SER A 121 5.74 2.62 -2.90
C SER A 121 4.59 1.62 -2.87
N GLY A 122 3.41 2.08 -3.23
CA GLY A 122 2.21 1.26 -3.35
C GLY A 122 1.46 1.51 -4.66
N LYS A 123 0.39 0.77 -4.82
CA LYS A 123 -0.63 1.00 -5.84
C LYS A 123 -1.95 1.28 -5.16
N HIS A 124 -2.59 2.37 -5.51
CA HIS A 124 -3.95 2.62 -5.10
C HIS A 124 -4.89 2.00 -6.13
N ASN A 125 -5.47 0.85 -5.78
CA ASN A 125 -6.39 0.14 -6.66
C ASN A 125 -7.78 0.78 -6.56
N ASN A 126 -8.10 1.66 -7.51
CA ASN A 126 -9.43 2.23 -7.64
C ASN A 126 -10.38 1.16 -8.18
N TRP A 127 -11.47 0.92 -7.46
CA TRP A 127 -12.43 -0.12 -7.76
C TRP A 127 -13.86 0.41 -7.71
N SER A 128 -14.66 0.10 -8.72
CA SER A 128 -16.07 0.43 -8.78
C SER A 128 -16.84 -0.65 -9.54
N LEU A 129 -18.16 -0.58 -9.51
CA LEU A 129 -19.08 -1.44 -10.23
C LEU A 129 -19.88 -0.60 -11.22
N SER A 130 -20.02 -1.08 -12.44
CA SER A 130 -20.86 -0.42 -13.43
C SER A 130 -21.67 -1.44 -14.26
N THR A 131 -22.79 -0.97 -14.79
CA THR A 131 -23.55 -1.72 -15.79
C THR A 131 -22.78 -1.78 -17.11
N ASN A 132 -23.22 -2.65 -18.02
CA ASN A 132 -22.72 -2.70 -19.40
C ASN A 132 -23.07 -1.43 -20.21
N THR A 133 -23.99 -0.62 -19.72
CA THR A 133 -24.35 0.69 -20.31
C THR A 133 -23.51 1.84 -19.76
N GLY A 134 -22.63 1.56 -18.80
CA GLY A 134 -21.70 2.54 -18.21
C GLY A 134 -22.24 3.30 -17.00
N GLU A 135 -23.40 2.91 -16.47
CA GLU A 135 -23.93 3.47 -15.22
C GLU A 135 -23.10 2.98 -14.02
N ASN A 136 -22.59 3.90 -13.21
CA ASN A 136 -21.83 3.55 -12.01
C ASN A 136 -22.77 3.26 -10.84
N LEU A 137 -22.72 2.03 -10.32
CA LEU A 137 -23.58 1.56 -9.25
C LEU A 137 -23.14 2.06 -7.85
N LEU A 138 -21.96 2.64 -7.75
CA LEU A 138 -21.43 3.29 -6.56
C LEU A 138 -21.49 4.83 -6.64
N ASP A 139 -22.30 5.37 -7.55
CA ASP A 139 -22.58 6.81 -7.59
C ASP A 139 -23.68 7.14 -6.59
N PRO A 140 -23.39 7.95 -5.53
CA PRO A 140 -24.36 8.30 -4.52
C PRO A 140 -25.48 9.22 -5.00
N ASP A 141 -25.29 9.85 -6.19
CA ASP A 141 -26.17 10.91 -6.72
C ASP A 141 -26.29 12.09 -5.72
N ARG A 142 -27.38 12.87 -5.85
CA ARG A 142 -27.62 14.07 -5.03
C ARG A 142 -28.15 13.78 -3.63
N ASP A 143 -28.89 12.70 -3.47
CA ASP A 143 -29.48 12.27 -2.19
C ASP A 143 -29.15 10.80 -1.93
N PRO A 144 -27.96 10.51 -1.40
CA PRO A 144 -27.49 9.14 -1.17
C PRO A 144 -28.44 8.31 -0.30
N ALA A 145 -29.11 8.95 0.67
CA ALA A 145 -30.02 8.25 1.59
C ALA A 145 -31.29 7.72 0.93
N LYS A 146 -31.68 8.28 -0.23
CA LYS A 146 -32.84 7.85 -1.01
C LYS A 146 -32.47 6.98 -2.21
N ASN A 147 -31.18 6.90 -2.55
CA ASN A 147 -30.72 6.07 -3.66
C ASN A 147 -30.55 4.61 -3.21
N LEU A 148 -31.65 3.84 -3.24
CA LEU A 148 -31.65 2.44 -2.79
C LEU A 148 -30.68 1.56 -3.56
N GLN A 149 -30.48 1.81 -4.85
CA GLN A 149 -29.50 1.09 -5.66
C GLN A 149 -28.08 1.33 -5.11
N PHE A 150 -27.69 2.58 -4.96
CA PHE A 150 -26.40 2.94 -4.37
C PHE A 150 -26.19 2.30 -2.98
N LEU A 151 -27.21 2.40 -2.11
CA LEU A 151 -27.15 1.83 -0.77
C LEU A 151 -26.95 0.31 -0.80
N LEU A 152 -27.65 -0.42 -1.66
CA LEU A 152 -27.48 -1.86 -1.80
C LEU A 152 -26.02 -2.22 -2.15
N PHE A 153 -25.41 -1.55 -3.13
CA PHE A 153 -24.04 -1.83 -3.55
C PHE A 153 -23.00 -1.37 -2.51
N LEU A 154 -23.23 -0.23 -1.85
CA LEU A 154 -22.41 0.24 -0.74
C LEU A 154 -22.42 -0.77 0.42
N PHE A 155 -23.60 -1.20 0.83
CA PHE A 155 -23.75 -2.11 1.97
C PHE A 155 -23.27 -3.54 1.67
N ALA A 156 -23.44 -3.99 0.43
CA ALA A 156 -22.81 -5.22 -0.03
C ALA A 156 -21.28 -5.15 0.08
N THR A 157 -20.70 -4.01 -0.28
CA THR A 157 -19.25 -3.80 -0.15
C THR A 157 -18.82 -3.74 1.32
N ILE A 158 -19.57 -3.06 2.19
CA ILE A 158 -19.29 -3.02 3.65
C ILE A 158 -19.26 -4.44 4.23
N LYS A 159 -20.31 -5.24 3.96
CA LYS A 159 -20.39 -6.63 4.42
C LYS A 159 -19.27 -7.48 3.85
N ALA A 160 -18.98 -7.38 2.55
CA ALA A 160 -17.93 -8.15 1.89
C ALA A 160 -16.54 -7.86 2.48
N VAL A 161 -16.22 -6.58 2.74
CA VAL A 161 -14.94 -6.19 3.33
C VAL A 161 -14.84 -6.60 4.80
N ASP A 162 -15.92 -6.57 5.56
CA ASP A 162 -15.92 -7.05 6.94
C ASP A 162 -15.74 -8.57 7.04
N VAL A 163 -16.47 -9.33 6.23
CA VAL A 163 -16.42 -10.79 6.27
C VAL A 163 -15.09 -11.33 5.72
N TYR A 164 -14.57 -10.74 4.64
CA TYR A 164 -13.39 -11.22 3.91
C TYR A 164 -12.18 -10.28 4.01
N GLY A 165 -12.12 -9.44 5.06
CA GLY A 165 -10.99 -8.54 5.30
C GLY A 165 -9.66 -9.25 5.50
N ASP A 166 -9.68 -10.44 6.11
CA ASP A 166 -8.53 -11.32 6.22
C ASP A 166 -8.00 -11.76 4.84
N LEU A 167 -8.89 -12.13 3.93
CA LEU A 167 -8.53 -12.53 2.57
C LEU A 167 -8.02 -11.35 1.74
N LEU A 168 -8.60 -10.14 1.92
CA LEU A 168 -8.07 -8.91 1.32
C LEU A 168 -6.63 -8.64 1.80
N ARG A 169 -6.33 -8.84 3.09
CA ARG A 169 -4.95 -8.70 3.61
C ARG A 169 -4.01 -9.74 2.99
N VAL A 170 -4.44 -11.00 2.83
CA VAL A 170 -3.65 -12.04 2.14
C VAL A 170 -3.32 -11.64 0.71
N SER A 171 -4.26 -11.04 0.00
CA SER A 171 -4.10 -10.67 -1.42
C SER A 171 -2.98 -9.67 -1.67
N VAL A 172 -2.52 -8.99 -0.62
CA VAL A 172 -1.45 -7.98 -0.67
C VAL A 172 -0.24 -8.35 0.19
N ALA A 173 -0.19 -9.57 0.72
CA ALA A 173 0.88 -10.03 1.59
C ALA A 173 2.12 -10.41 0.78
N THR A 174 3.18 -9.62 0.94
CA THR A 174 4.53 -9.87 0.41
C THR A 174 5.56 -9.38 1.41
N ALA A 175 6.76 -9.95 1.41
CA ALA A 175 7.85 -9.53 2.30
C ALA A 175 8.15 -8.02 2.18
N GLY A 176 8.17 -7.49 0.95
CA GLY A 176 8.35 -6.05 0.73
C GLY A 176 7.22 -5.20 1.32
N ASN A 177 6.00 -5.68 1.26
CA ASN A 177 4.84 -4.94 1.78
C ASN A 177 4.74 -4.99 3.31
N ASP A 178 5.29 -6.03 3.97
CA ASP A 178 5.41 -6.06 5.43
C ASP A 178 6.31 -4.92 5.95
N HIS A 179 7.32 -4.51 5.18
CA HIS A 179 8.15 -3.33 5.50
C HIS A 179 7.44 -2.00 5.24
N ARG A 180 6.44 -1.97 4.37
CA ARG A 180 5.75 -0.74 3.96
C ARG A 180 4.55 -0.42 4.83
N LEU A 181 3.71 -1.40 5.16
CA LEU A 181 2.44 -1.17 5.85
C LEU A 181 2.64 -0.60 7.26
N GLY A 182 1.74 0.27 7.68
CA GLY A 182 1.69 0.81 9.04
C GLY A 182 2.35 2.18 9.25
N GLY A 183 2.81 2.85 8.20
CA GLY A 183 3.38 4.19 8.33
C GLY A 183 3.81 4.81 7.01
N ASN A 184 4.22 6.09 7.03
CA ASN A 184 4.73 6.79 5.84
C ASN A 184 3.77 6.70 4.63
N GLU A 185 2.51 7.09 4.81
CA GLU A 185 1.42 7.07 3.83
C GLU A 185 0.93 5.67 3.41
N ALA A 186 1.42 4.60 4.02
CA ALA A 186 0.89 3.25 3.82
C ALA A 186 -0.10 2.89 4.95
N PRO A 187 -1.27 2.30 4.63
CA PRO A 187 -2.25 1.95 5.65
C PRO A 187 -1.73 0.88 6.60
N PRO A 188 -2.30 0.75 7.81
CA PRO A 188 -1.98 -0.34 8.72
C PRO A 188 -2.40 -1.70 8.17
N ALA A 189 -1.89 -2.78 8.75
CA ALA A 189 -2.20 -4.16 8.36
C ALA A 189 -3.61 -4.63 8.77
N ILE A 190 -4.40 -3.76 9.38
CA ILE A 190 -5.79 -3.98 9.75
C ILE A 190 -6.68 -3.43 8.63
N VAL A 191 -7.47 -4.30 8.01
CA VAL A 191 -8.43 -3.85 6.99
C VAL A 191 -9.58 -3.14 7.68
N SER A 192 -9.82 -1.89 7.32
CA SER A 192 -10.96 -1.07 7.72
C SER A 192 -11.43 -0.23 6.54
N MET A 193 -12.64 0.31 6.63
CA MET A 193 -13.26 1.08 5.56
C MET A 193 -13.49 2.51 6.00
N PHE A 194 -12.99 3.47 5.22
CA PHE A 194 -13.31 4.89 5.34
C PHE A 194 -14.42 5.25 4.35
N ILE A 195 -15.46 5.93 4.83
CA ILE A 195 -16.57 6.38 3.98
C ILE A 195 -16.79 7.90 4.05
N GLY A 196 -16.17 8.57 5.01
CA GLY A 196 -16.33 10.01 5.26
C GLY A 196 -17.61 10.36 6.01
N ASP A 197 -17.64 11.58 6.54
CA ASP A 197 -18.69 12.04 7.44
C ASP A 197 -20.09 12.08 6.77
N ASP A 198 -20.15 12.42 5.48
CA ASP A 198 -21.41 12.51 4.75
C ASP A 198 -22.09 11.16 4.61
N LEU A 199 -21.35 10.11 4.26
CA LEU A 199 -21.92 8.75 4.20
C LEU A 199 -22.12 8.14 5.59
N GLU A 200 -21.31 8.50 6.59
CA GLU A 200 -21.57 8.07 7.95
C GLU A 200 -22.93 8.60 8.46
N ALA A 201 -23.26 9.86 8.13
CA ALA A 201 -24.59 10.40 8.40
C ALA A 201 -25.71 9.63 7.67
N VAL A 202 -25.45 9.14 6.45
CA VAL A 202 -26.41 8.28 5.73
C VAL A 202 -26.59 6.94 6.43
N LEU A 203 -25.52 6.31 6.93
CA LEU A 203 -25.63 5.08 7.73
C LEU A 203 -26.48 5.31 8.98
N ASP A 204 -26.28 6.44 9.65
CA ASP A 204 -27.08 6.82 10.84
C ASP A 204 -28.59 7.03 10.51
N ILE A 205 -28.88 7.62 9.36
CA ILE A 205 -30.27 7.77 8.88
C ILE A 205 -30.92 6.39 8.67
N VAL A 206 -30.22 5.49 7.99
CA VAL A 206 -30.72 4.12 7.73
C VAL A 206 -30.91 3.34 9.04
N GLU A 207 -29.97 3.46 9.98
CA GLU A 207 -30.01 2.74 11.26
C GLU A 207 -31.18 3.20 12.14
N LYS A 208 -31.45 4.52 12.16
CA LYS A 208 -32.40 5.17 13.09
C LYS A 208 -33.78 5.46 12.46
N ASP A 209 -34.03 5.09 11.22
CA ASP A 209 -35.25 5.45 10.45
C ASP A 209 -35.53 6.97 10.44
N LEU A 210 -34.50 7.78 10.32
CA LEU A 210 -34.65 9.23 10.28
C LEU A 210 -35.07 9.68 8.87
N GLU A 211 -35.91 10.73 8.78
CA GLU A 211 -36.18 11.37 7.49
C GLU A 211 -34.92 12.11 7.00
N SER A 212 -34.55 11.89 5.75
CA SER A 212 -33.43 12.59 5.12
C SER A 212 -33.86 14.02 4.75
N GLU A 213 -33.22 15.02 5.35
CA GLU A 213 -33.26 16.40 4.84
C GLU A 213 -32.19 16.54 3.74
N ALA A 214 -32.64 16.89 2.52
CA ALA A 214 -31.70 17.13 1.42
C ALA A 214 -30.70 18.24 1.80
N LYS A 215 -29.41 17.90 1.89
CA LYS A 215 -28.35 18.88 2.09
C LYS A 215 -28.28 19.80 0.86
N GLU A 216 -28.37 21.12 1.04
CA GLU A 216 -28.06 22.08 -0.01
C GLU A 216 -26.61 21.87 -0.49
N VAL A 217 -26.46 21.75 -1.81
CA VAL A 217 -25.12 21.67 -2.45
C VAL A 217 -24.31 22.91 -2.03
N GLN A 218 -23.32 22.73 -1.20
CA GLN A 218 -22.42 23.83 -0.79
C GLN A 218 -21.55 24.22 -1.98
N THR A 219 -21.84 25.38 -2.57
CA THR A 219 -20.99 25.99 -3.58
C THR A 219 -19.95 26.90 -2.93
N MET A 220 -18.67 26.62 -3.19
CA MET A 220 -17.62 27.59 -2.86
C MET A 220 -17.78 28.84 -3.73
N LYS A 221 -17.99 30.00 -3.10
CA LYS A 221 -17.95 31.29 -3.77
C LYS A 221 -16.52 31.85 -3.66
N PRO A 222 -15.66 31.68 -4.66
CA PRO A 222 -14.36 32.35 -4.63
C PRO A 222 -14.60 33.87 -4.65
N GLY A 223 -13.89 34.59 -3.79
CA GLY A 223 -14.04 36.04 -3.65
C GLY A 223 -13.68 36.85 -4.89
N ALA A 224 -13.19 36.23 -5.94
CA ALA A 224 -12.85 36.87 -7.24
C ALA A 224 -14.02 36.75 -8.21
N LYS A 225 -14.48 37.89 -8.73
CA LYS A 225 -15.61 38.00 -9.66
C LYS A 225 -15.44 37.27 -11.02
N VAL A 226 -14.25 36.77 -11.32
CA VAL A 226 -13.89 36.11 -12.61
C VAL A 226 -13.80 34.59 -12.52
N LEU A 227 -13.90 34.00 -11.32
CA LEU A 227 -13.86 32.54 -11.18
C LEU A 227 -15.28 31.96 -11.13
N PRO A 228 -15.53 30.83 -11.82
CA PRO A 228 -16.80 30.14 -11.73
C PRO A 228 -17.03 29.63 -10.30
N HIS A 229 -18.29 29.44 -9.93
CA HIS A 229 -18.64 28.77 -8.68
C HIS A 229 -18.30 27.29 -8.80
N PHE A 230 -17.52 26.77 -7.85
CA PHE A 230 -17.18 25.36 -7.78
C PHE A 230 -18.09 24.67 -6.75
N ILE A 231 -18.51 23.47 -7.05
CA ILE A 231 -19.08 22.58 -6.05
C ILE A 231 -17.96 22.23 -5.07
N LYS A 232 -18.19 22.40 -3.77
CA LYS A 232 -17.21 22.05 -2.76
C LYS A 232 -16.99 20.54 -2.86
N ASP A 233 -15.75 20.12 -3.13
CA ASP A 233 -15.37 18.72 -3.03
C ASP A 233 -15.43 18.32 -1.55
N THR A 234 -16.38 17.46 -1.19
CA THR A 234 -16.56 16.94 0.17
C THR A 234 -15.83 15.61 0.36
N THR A 235 -15.10 15.12 -0.65
CA THR A 235 -14.32 13.90 -0.55
C THR A 235 -13.10 14.14 0.32
N ASP A 236 -13.16 13.69 1.56
CA ASP A 236 -11.97 13.61 2.42
C ASP A 236 -11.14 12.38 2.00
N ARG A 237 -9.84 12.60 1.76
CA ARG A 237 -8.90 11.52 1.49
C ARG A 237 -8.20 11.14 2.79
N ASN A 238 -8.83 10.31 3.61
CA ASN A 238 -8.12 9.72 4.75
C ASN A 238 -7.03 8.77 4.25
N ARG A 239 -5.79 9.28 4.18
CA ARG A 239 -4.63 8.53 3.66
C ARG A 239 -4.24 7.34 4.53
N THR A 240 -4.75 7.27 5.77
CA THR A 240 -4.45 6.16 6.68
C THR A 240 -5.40 4.98 6.52
N SER A 241 -6.51 5.13 5.77
CA SER A 241 -7.46 4.05 5.56
C SER A 241 -7.00 3.08 4.47
N PRO A 242 -7.06 1.77 4.72
CA PRO A 242 -6.72 0.75 3.71
C PRO A 242 -7.75 0.63 2.59
N PHE A 243 -9.02 0.94 2.86
CA PHE A 243 -10.11 0.84 1.91
C PHE A 243 -11.03 2.06 2.05
N ALA A 244 -10.89 3.04 1.15
CA ALA A 244 -11.54 4.33 1.26
C ALA A 244 -12.53 4.58 0.13
N PHE A 245 -13.74 5.05 0.47
CA PHE A 245 -14.69 5.57 -0.51
C PHE A 245 -14.27 6.98 -0.96
N THR A 246 -14.17 7.20 -2.27
CA THR A 246 -13.67 8.44 -2.86
C THR A 246 -14.67 9.01 -3.88
N GLY A 247 -15.90 9.24 -3.42
CA GLY A 247 -16.97 9.90 -4.16
C GLY A 247 -17.87 8.97 -4.97
N ASN A 248 -17.34 8.10 -5.81
CA ASN A 248 -18.10 7.15 -6.62
C ASN A 248 -17.37 5.82 -6.88
N LYS A 249 -16.38 5.52 -6.05
CA LYS A 249 -15.54 4.33 -6.11
C LYS A 249 -14.85 4.12 -4.77
N PHE A 250 -14.31 2.94 -4.57
CA PHE A 250 -13.39 2.64 -3.49
C PHE A 250 -11.95 2.67 -3.98
N GLU A 251 -11.05 3.02 -3.08
CA GLU A 251 -9.62 2.99 -3.28
C GLU A 251 -9.00 2.02 -2.28
N PHE A 252 -8.52 0.88 -2.77
CA PHE A 252 -7.79 -0.09 -1.95
C PHE A 252 -6.31 0.24 -2.00
N ARG A 253 -5.75 0.70 -0.87
CA ARG A 253 -4.42 1.32 -0.76
C ARG A 253 -3.32 0.38 -0.29
N MET A 254 -3.66 -0.84 0.09
CA MET A 254 -2.68 -1.81 0.61
C MET A 254 -1.79 -2.46 -0.46
N PRO A 255 -2.18 -2.60 -1.75
CA PRO A 255 -1.32 -3.27 -2.72
C PRO A 255 0.06 -2.62 -2.82
N GLY A 256 1.11 -3.45 -2.78
CA GLY A 256 2.49 -3.02 -2.95
C GLY A 256 2.84 -2.71 -4.41
N SER A 257 3.89 -1.90 -4.63
CA SER A 257 4.29 -1.49 -5.97
C SER A 257 4.82 -2.63 -6.85
N ALA A 258 5.41 -3.67 -6.26
CA ALA A 258 5.88 -4.85 -6.99
C ALA A 258 4.77 -5.85 -7.32
N LEU A 259 3.64 -5.77 -6.61
CA LEU A 259 2.54 -6.73 -6.69
C LEU A 259 1.72 -6.56 -7.97
N SER A 260 1.21 -7.68 -8.52
CA SER A 260 0.11 -7.63 -9.47
C SER A 260 -1.19 -7.27 -8.74
N VAL A 261 -2.00 -6.39 -9.33
CA VAL A 261 -3.32 -6.06 -8.77
C VAL A 261 -4.41 -7.09 -9.13
N SER A 262 -4.04 -8.21 -9.77
CA SER A 262 -4.99 -9.29 -10.10
C SER A 262 -5.60 -9.91 -8.85
N GLU A 263 -4.76 -10.31 -7.88
CA GLU A 263 -5.22 -11.02 -6.69
C GLU A 263 -6.16 -10.17 -5.82
N PRO A 264 -5.83 -8.91 -5.48
CA PRO A 264 -6.79 -8.04 -4.80
C PRO A 264 -8.13 -7.89 -5.53
N ASN A 265 -8.11 -7.78 -6.86
CA ASN A 265 -9.35 -7.66 -7.63
C ASN A 265 -10.14 -8.98 -7.70
N ILE A 266 -9.48 -10.14 -7.77
CA ILE A 266 -10.15 -11.45 -7.66
C ILE A 266 -10.87 -11.54 -6.32
N VAL A 267 -10.17 -11.22 -5.22
CA VAL A 267 -10.73 -11.29 -3.87
C VAL A 267 -11.93 -10.37 -3.72
N ILE A 268 -11.79 -9.08 -4.04
CA ILE A 268 -12.88 -8.12 -3.83
C ILE A 268 -14.10 -8.43 -4.71
N ASN A 269 -13.88 -8.79 -5.99
CA ASN A 269 -14.96 -9.14 -6.89
C ASN A 269 -15.71 -10.39 -6.41
N THR A 270 -15.00 -11.42 -5.96
CA THR A 270 -15.63 -12.67 -5.48
C THR A 270 -16.37 -12.43 -4.17
N ALA A 271 -15.79 -11.69 -3.22
CA ALA A 271 -16.42 -11.38 -1.94
C ALA A 271 -17.70 -10.53 -2.12
N VAL A 272 -17.64 -9.52 -3.00
CA VAL A 272 -18.85 -8.70 -3.29
C VAL A 272 -19.89 -9.49 -4.07
N ALA A 273 -19.48 -10.35 -5.00
CA ALA A 273 -20.41 -11.22 -5.73
C ALA A 273 -21.13 -12.20 -4.79
N GLU A 274 -20.45 -12.75 -3.79
CA GLU A 274 -21.07 -13.60 -2.76
C GLU A 274 -22.17 -12.86 -2.02
N VAL A 275 -21.87 -11.66 -1.51
CA VAL A 275 -22.86 -10.86 -0.76
C VAL A 275 -24.01 -10.39 -1.64
N LEU A 276 -23.73 -10.00 -2.89
CA LEU A 276 -24.79 -9.63 -3.83
C LEU A 276 -25.69 -10.81 -4.19
N GLY A 277 -25.12 -12.03 -4.26
CA GLY A 277 -25.90 -13.26 -4.42
C GLY A 277 -26.87 -13.47 -3.25
N GLU A 278 -26.40 -13.35 -2.00
CA GLU A 278 -27.25 -13.43 -0.81
C GLU A 278 -28.36 -12.36 -0.82
N PHE A 279 -28.04 -11.13 -1.23
CA PHE A 279 -29.03 -10.06 -1.35
C PHE A 279 -30.05 -10.37 -2.43
N ALA A 280 -29.62 -10.87 -3.59
CA ALA A 280 -30.50 -11.24 -4.70
C ALA A 280 -31.46 -12.34 -4.29
N ASP A 281 -30.99 -13.43 -3.65
CA ASP A 281 -31.83 -14.53 -3.17
C ASP A 281 -32.91 -14.04 -2.22
N ARG A 282 -32.56 -13.10 -1.34
CA ARG A 282 -33.50 -12.53 -0.36
C ARG A 282 -34.55 -11.60 -0.99
N LEU A 283 -34.17 -10.88 -2.04
CA LEU A 283 -35.04 -9.91 -2.70
C LEU A 283 -35.83 -10.51 -3.89
N GLU A 284 -35.55 -11.76 -4.28
CA GLU A 284 -36.17 -12.41 -5.42
C GLU A 284 -37.71 -12.50 -5.28
N GLY A 285 -38.40 -12.16 -6.33
CA GLY A 285 -39.88 -12.19 -6.39
C GLY A 285 -40.56 -11.01 -5.68
N LEU A 286 -39.85 -10.13 -5.00
CA LEU A 286 -40.41 -8.93 -4.38
C LEU A 286 -40.51 -7.77 -5.39
N SER A 287 -41.50 -6.89 -5.20
CA SER A 287 -41.69 -5.71 -6.04
C SER A 287 -42.41 -4.57 -5.30
N GLY A 288 -42.24 -3.34 -5.77
CA GLY A 288 -42.87 -2.13 -5.22
C GLY A 288 -42.56 -1.95 -3.73
N LYS A 289 -43.58 -1.61 -2.94
CA LYS A 289 -43.39 -1.33 -1.50
C LYS A 289 -42.83 -2.51 -0.68
N ALA A 290 -43.16 -3.76 -1.10
CA ALA A 290 -42.60 -4.93 -0.40
C ALA A 290 -41.10 -5.06 -0.63
N LEU A 291 -40.61 -4.79 -1.82
CA LEU A 291 -39.20 -4.74 -2.14
C LEU A 291 -38.48 -3.63 -1.36
N GLU A 292 -39.02 -2.41 -1.35
CA GLU A 292 -38.46 -1.28 -0.62
C GLU A 292 -38.35 -1.58 0.89
N ALA A 293 -39.40 -2.14 1.49
CA ALA A 293 -39.41 -2.50 2.92
C ALA A 293 -38.36 -3.57 3.23
N GLU A 294 -38.21 -4.59 2.38
CA GLU A 294 -37.22 -5.64 2.58
C GLU A 294 -35.80 -5.13 2.40
N ILE A 295 -35.55 -4.21 1.42
CA ILE A 295 -34.26 -3.55 1.29
C ILE A 295 -33.90 -2.79 2.58
N HIS A 296 -34.80 -1.98 3.13
CA HIS A 296 -34.54 -1.25 4.38
C HIS A 296 -34.22 -2.19 5.55
N LEU A 297 -34.93 -3.30 5.66
CA LEU A 297 -34.63 -4.31 6.70
C LEU A 297 -33.25 -4.92 6.51
N LEU A 298 -32.91 -5.31 5.28
CA LEU A 298 -31.61 -5.85 4.90
C LEU A 298 -30.46 -4.88 5.24
N LEU A 299 -30.60 -3.61 4.89
CA LEU A 299 -29.58 -2.60 5.18
C LEU A 299 -29.36 -2.43 6.69
N LYS A 300 -30.43 -2.44 7.50
CA LYS A 300 -30.30 -2.38 8.96
C LYS A 300 -29.57 -3.59 9.54
N GLU A 301 -29.87 -4.77 9.05
CA GLU A 301 -29.19 -6.00 9.48
C GLU A 301 -27.69 -5.93 9.15
N VAL A 302 -27.35 -5.48 7.96
CA VAL A 302 -25.94 -5.29 7.56
C VAL A 302 -25.25 -4.29 8.49
N LEU A 303 -25.88 -3.16 8.84
CA LEU A 303 -25.30 -2.19 9.77
C LEU A 303 -25.08 -2.80 11.15
N ARG A 304 -26.10 -3.46 11.70
CA ARG A 304 -26.00 -4.09 13.00
C ARG A 304 -24.80 -5.05 13.09
N ASP A 305 -24.54 -5.84 12.05
CA ASP A 305 -23.58 -6.93 12.09
C ASP A 305 -22.20 -6.53 11.54
N HIS A 306 -22.12 -5.54 10.64
CA HIS A 306 -20.91 -5.23 9.86
C HIS A 306 -20.43 -3.78 9.95
N ARG A 307 -21.16 -2.87 10.65
CA ARG A 307 -20.70 -1.48 10.82
C ARG A 307 -19.33 -1.38 11.49
N ARG A 308 -18.91 -2.40 12.22
CA ARG A 308 -17.63 -2.47 12.92
C ARG A 308 -16.41 -2.24 12.01
N ILE A 309 -16.53 -2.51 10.70
CA ILE A 309 -15.43 -2.30 9.72
C ILE A 309 -15.24 -0.84 9.36
N VAL A 310 -16.28 0.01 9.56
CA VAL A 310 -16.25 1.42 9.20
C VAL A 310 -15.45 2.20 10.25
N PHE A 311 -14.44 2.94 9.79
CA PHE A 311 -13.59 3.78 10.63
C PHE A 311 -13.12 5.01 9.86
N ASN A 312 -13.55 6.20 10.30
CA ASN A 312 -13.22 7.48 9.68
C ASN A 312 -12.06 8.22 10.37
N GLY A 313 -11.45 7.61 11.40
CA GLY A 313 -10.36 8.21 12.17
C GLY A 313 -8.96 7.95 11.60
N ASN A 314 -7.95 8.30 12.38
CA ASN A 314 -6.54 8.09 12.02
C ASN A 314 -6.11 6.64 12.31
N GLY A 315 -5.85 5.86 11.26
CA GLY A 315 -5.44 4.45 11.34
C GLY A 315 -4.01 4.22 11.85
N TYR A 316 -3.19 5.27 12.03
CA TYR A 316 -1.81 5.11 12.50
C TYR A 316 -1.66 5.11 14.02
N THR A 317 -2.72 5.39 14.75
CA THR A 317 -2.66 5.51 16.21
C THR A 317 -2.73 4.16 16.90
N SER A 318 -2.09 4.03 18.06
CA SER A 318 -2.18 2.83 18.91
C SER A 318 -3.60 2.58 19.41
N GLU A 319 -4.36 3.66 19.66
CA GLU A 319 -5.76 3.62 20.07
C GLU A 319 -6.64 2.95 19.01
N TRP A 320 -6.31 3.14 17.71
CA TRP A 320 -7.01 2.44 16.64
C TRP A 320 -6.74 0.92 16.68
N VAL A 321 -5.50 0.50 16.91
CA VAL A 321 -5.17 -0.93 17.00
C VAL A 321 -5.96 -1.59 18.15
N GLU A 322 -6.01 -0.94 19.34
CA GLU A 322 -6.80 -1.42 20.46
C GLU A 322 -8.30 -1.47 20.15
N GLU A 323 -8.82 -0.45 19.49
CA GLU A 323 -10.22 -0.39 19.09
C GLU A 323 -10.56 -1.44 18.04
N ALA A 324 -9.72 -1.67 17.06
CA ALA A 324 -9.89 -2.70 16.04
C ALA A 324 -9.95 -4.11 16.66
N HIS A 325 -9.10 -4.38 17.66
CA HIS A 325 -9.14 -5.63 18.41
C HIS A 325 -10.46 -5.79 19.19
N LYS A 326 -10.96 -4.71 19.84
CA LYS A 326 -12.25 -4.74 20.54
C LYS A 326 -13.42 -4.98 19.58
N ARG A 327 -13.33 -4.45 18.35
CA ARG A 327 -14.31 -4.68 17.28
C ARG A 327 -14.20 -6.08 16.68
N GLY A 328 -13.17 -6.87 17.02
CA GLY A 328 -12.91 -8.19 16.48
C GLY A 328 -12.43 -8.18 15.03
N LEU A 329 -11.77 -7.10 14.58
CA LEU A 329 -11.13 -7.02 13.27
C LEU A 329 -9.81 -7.78 13.26
N PHE A 330 -9.43 -8.31 12.10
CA PHE A 330 -8.17 -9.01 11.94
C PHE A 330 -7.00 -8.01 11.92
N ASP A 331 -6.03 -8.24 12.79
CA ASP A 331 -4.72 -7.60 12.75
C ASP A 331 -3.69 -8.64 12.28
N LEU A 332 -3.21 -8.49 11.06
CA LEU A 332 -2.31 -9.44 10.39
C LEU A 332 -1.05 -8.69 9.91
N PRO A 333 -0.16 -8.29 10.84
CA PRO A 333 0.98 -7.42 10.54
C PRO A 333 2.01 -8.06 9.60
N SER A 334 2.16 -9.38 9.63
CA SER A 334 3.14 -10.10 8.81
C SER A 334 2.51 -11.07 7.82
N CYS A 335 3.29 -11.45 6.81
CA CYS A 335 2.92 -12.50 5.87
C CYS A 335 2.68 -13.85 6.55
N ALA A 336 3.46 -14.18 7.58
CA ALA A 336 3.33 -15.43 8.32
C ALA A 336 1.96 -15.57 9.00
N GLU A 337 1.41 -14.45 9.48
CA GLU A 337 0.07 -14.41 10.09
C GLU A 337 -1.04 -14.35 9.03
N ALA A 338 -0.76 -13.73 7.88
CA ALA A 338 -1.74 -13.56 6.82
C ALA A 338 -1.96 -14.83 5.99
N PHE A 339 -0.91 -15.51 5.55
CA PHE A 339 -1.01 -16.63 4.60
C PHE A 339 -1.95 -17.76 5.02
N PRO A 340 -2.00 -18.21 6.30
CA PRO A 340 -2.93 -19.25 6.71
C PRO A 340 -4.41 -18.90 6.47
N ARG A 341 -4.74 -17.61 6.35
CA ARG A 341 -6.10 -17.16 6.04
C ARG A 341 -6.55 -17.56 4.64
N LEU A 342 -5.63 -17.73 3.68
CA LEU A 342 -5.98 -18.18 2.33
C LEU A 342 -6.70 -19.54 2.33
N ILE A 343 -6.29 -20.43 3.21
CA ILE A 343 -6.82 -21.80 3.33
C ILE A 343 -7.79 -21.95 4.51
N ALA A 344 -8.24 -20.86 5.13
CA ALA A 344 -9.31 -20.89 6.11
C ALA A 344 -10.62 -21.36 5.45
N GLU A 345 -11.39 -22.20 6.14
CA GLU A 345 -12.57 -22.88 5.61
C GLU A 345 -13.52 -21.93 4.86
N LYS A 346 -13.93 -20.82 5.48
CA LYS A 346 -14.81 -19.82 4.84
C LYS A 346 -14.26 -19.26 3.53
N ASN A 347 -12.95 -19.09 3.42
CA ASN A 347 -12.29 -18.54 2.24
C ASN A 347 -12.15 -19.58 1.13
N VAL A 348 -11.90 -20.83 1.51
CA VAL A 348 -11.92 -21.97 0.58
C VAL A 348 -13.33 -22.16 0.01
N GLU A 349 -14.37 -22.17 0.86
CA GLU A 349 -15.76 -22.27 0.42
C GLU A 349 -16.17 -21.16 -0.53
N LEU A 350 -15.77 -19.92 -0.26
CA LEU A 350 -16.01 -18.77 -1.15
C LEU A 350 -15.51 -19.05 -2.56
N PHE A 351 -14.26 -19.42 -2.70
CA PHE A 351 -13.66 -19.63 -4.02
C PHE A 351 -14.20 -20.88 -4.74
N LEU A 352 -14.50 -21.94 -4.01
CA LEU A 352 -15.12 -23.16 -4.55
C LEU A 352 -16.54 -22.88 -5.06
N LYS A 353 -17.36 -22.17 -4.26
CA LYS A 353 -18.75 -21.82 -4.60
C LYS A 353 -18.83 -21.01 -5.92
N HIS A 354 -17.92 -20.07 -6.11
CA HIS A 354 -17.86 -19.24 -7.31
C HIS A 354 -17.04 -19.85 -8.46
N GLY A 355 -16.47 -21.06 -8.29
CA GLY A 355 -15.66 -21.72 -9.32
C GLY A 355 -14.40 -20.96 -9.70
N ILE A 356 -13.84 -20.17 -8.78
CA ILE A 356 -12.64 -19.35 -9.01
C ILE A 356 -11.38 -20.20 -8.91
N TYR A 357 -11.27 -21.02 -7.87
CA TYR A 357 -10.18 -21.96 -7.62
C TYR A 357 -10.72 -23.29 -7.12
N THR A 358 -10.00 -24.37 -7.43
CA THR A 358 -10.16 -25.64 -6.75
C THR A 358 -9.44 -25.61 -5.39
N LYS A 359 -9.73 -26.60 -4.55
CA LYS A 359 -9.05 -26.72 -3.24
C LYS A 359 -7.54 -26.92 -3.43
N GLU A 360 -7.15 -27.76 -4.38
CA GLU A 360 -5.75 -28.06 -4.70
C GLU A 360 -5.01 -26.81 -5.19
N GLU A 361 -5.65 -25.97 -6.00
CA GLU A 361 -5.06 -24.69 -6.46
C GLU A 361 -4.86 -23.71 -5.32
N LEU A 362 -5.79 -23.62 -4.36
CA LEU A 362 -5.65 -22.76 -3.19
C LEU A 362 -4.49 -23.20 -2.29
N PHE A 363 -4.39 -24.50 -2.00
CA PHE A 363 -3.30 -25.04 -1.21
C PHE A 363 -1.94 -24.85 -1.90
N SER A 364 -1.87 -25.09 -3.22
CA SER A 364 -0.64 -24.84 -3.99
C SER A 364 -0.25 -23.35 -3.95
N ARG A 365 -1.21 -22.42 -4.05
CA ARG A 365 -0.94 -20.98 -3.94
C ARG A 365 -0.47 -20.59 -2.55
N TYR A 366 -1.03 -21.20 -1.51
CA TYR A 366 -0.57 -21.01 -0.14
C TYR A 366 0.89 -21.42 0.02
N GLU A 367 1.25 -22.65 -0.39
CA GLU A 367 2.62 -23.16 -0.33
C GLU A 367 3.60 -22.28 -1.13
N ILE A 368 3.21 -21.83 -2.33
CA ILE A 368 4.03 -20.94 -3.16
C ILE A 368 4.26 -19.58 -2.47
N LYS A 369 3.26 -19.02 -1.79
CA LYS A 369 3.42 -17.76 -1.05
C LYS A 369 4.39 -17.92 0.11
N GLU A 370 4.26 -19.00 0.89
CA GLU A 370 5.19 -19.30 2.00
C GLU A 370 6.62 -19.50 1.48
N GLU A 371 6.79 -20.31 0.45
CA GLU A 371 8.11 -20.58 -0.15
C GLU A 371 8.77 -19.30 -0.66
N ASN A 372 8.01 -18.45 -1.35
CA ASN A 372 8.52 -17.17 -1.86
C ASN A 372 8.92 -16.22 -0.71
N TYR A 373 8.14 -16.16 0.36
CA TYR A 373 8.47 -15.38 1.55
C TYR A 373 9.76 -15.86 2.18
N ILE A 374 9.88 -17.17 2.45
CA ILE A 374 11.07 -17.80 3.03
C ILE A 374 12.31 -17.53 2.15
N LYS A 375 12.19 -17.72 0.83
CA LYS A 375 13.28 -17.46 -0.11
C LYS A 375 13.71 -15.99 -0.08
N THR A 376 12.76 -15.05 -0.04
CA THR A 376 13.05 -13.61 0.02
C THR A 376 13.83 -13.26 1.27
N ILE A 377 13.38 -13.67 2.45
CA ILE A 377 14.04 -13.42 3.73
C ILE A 377 15.44 -14.08 3.77
N ASN A 378 15.58 -15.30 3.25
CA ASN A 378 16.87 -15.97 3.15
C ASN A 378 17.86 -15.25 2.21
N ILE A 379 17.38 -14.68 1.10
CA ILE A 379 18.22 -13.88 0.20
C ILE A 379 18.68 -12.62 0.92
N GLU A 380 17.81 -11.94 1.65
CA GLU A 380 18.17 -10.77 2.45
C GLU A 380 19.22 -11.10 3.51
N ALA A 381 18.99 -12.16 4.29
CA ALA A 381 19.93 -12.61 5.32
C ALA A 381 21.32 -12.97 4.74
N LYS A 382 21.37 -13.75 3.65
CA LYS A 382 22.60 -14.11 2.97
C LYS A 382 23.33 -12.89 2.37
N THR A 383 22.58 -11.95 1.82
CA THR A 383 23.12 -10.70 1.28
C THR A 383 23.70 -9.86 2.40
N MET A 384 23.01 -9.73 3.52
CA MET A 384 23.47 -9.04 4.73
C MET A 384 24.78 -9.66 5.23
N LEU A 385 24.83 -10.97 5.42
CA LEU A 385 26.04 -11.69 5.82
C LEU A 385 27.21 -11.45 4.85
N SER A 386 26.97 -11.51 3.54
CA SER A 386 28.00 -11.26 2.54
C SER A 386 28.56 -9.83 2.62
N MET A 387 27.68 -8.84 2.76
CA MET A 387 28.08 -7.43 2.89
C MET A 387 28.83 -7.17 4.20
N MET A 388 28.35 -7.73 5.32
CA MET A 388 29.04 -7.58 6.62
C MET A 388 30.44 -8.16 6.57
N LYS A 389 30.59 -9.43 6.15
CA LYS A 389 31.88 -10.13 6.14
C LYS A 389 32.88 -9.56 5.13
N LYS A 390 32.42 -9.10 3.96
CA LYS A 390 33.30 -8.66 2.86
C LYS A 390 33.55 -7.16 2.82
N THR A 391 32.67 -6.34 3.37
CA THR A 391 32.74 -4.88 3.22
C THR A 391 32.76 -4.14 4.55
N PHE A 392 31.75 -4.32 5.40
CA PHE A 392 31.57 -3.46 6.57
C PHE A 392 32.57 -3.78 7.68
N LEU A 393 32.66 -5.03 8.12
CA LEU A 393 33.61 -5.41 9.16
C LEU A 393 35.08 -5.10 8.79
N PRO A 394 35.56 -5.43 7.55
CA PRO A 394 36.90 -5.01 7.13
C PRO A 394 37.10 -3.49 7.11
N SER A 395 36.09 -2.70 6.74
CA SER A 395 36.20 -1.24 6.71
C SER A 395 36.31 -0.65 8.12
N VAL A 396 35.52 -1.15 9.08
CA VAL A 396 35.60 -0.72 10.49
C VAL A 396 36.99 -1.05 11.07
N LEU A 397 37.47 -2.26 10.80
CA LEU A 397 38.78 -2.69 11.27
C LEU A 397 39.93 -1.83 10.69
N SER A 398 39.82 -1.49 9.38
CA SER A 398 40.78 -0.59 8.73
C SER A 398 40.79 0.79 9.39
N TYR A 399 39.62 1.36 9.68
CA TYR A 399 39.52 2.66 10.33
C TYR A 399 40.04 2.62 11.80
N CYS A 400 39.75 1.57 12.54
CA CYS A 400 40.32 1.36 13.87
C CYS A 400 41.85 1.33 13.84
N LYS A 401 42.45 0.68 12.84
CA LYS A 401 43.90 0.67 12.64
C LYS A 401 44.44 2.07 12.38
N GLU A 402 43.81 2.86 11.47
CA GLU A 402 44.24 4.23 11.19
C GLU A 402 44.17 5.14 12.42
N LEU A 403 43.12 5.03 13.24
CA LEU A 403 43.01 5.77 14.51
C LEU A 403 44.08 5.39 15.49
N ALA A 404 44.35 4.10 15.67
CA ALA A 404 45.40 3.60 16.58
C ALA A 404 46.79 4.07 16.14
N GLU A 405 47.10 3.98 14.84
CA GLU A 405 48.36 4.47 14.30
C GLU A 405 48.51 5.99 14.45
N THR A 406 47.44 6.75 14.21
CA THR A 406 47.44 8.21 14.39
C THR A 406 47.73 8.59 15.83
N ALA A 407 47.01 7.98 16.79
CA ALA A 407 47.21 8.22 18.21
C ALA A 407 48.64 7.88 18.64
N ALA A 408 49.16 6.73 18.21
CA ALA A 408 50.54 6.31 18.54
C ALA A 408 51.61 7.26 17.95
N LYS A 409 51.48 7.64 16.69
CA LYS A 409 52.39 8.57 16.00
C LYS A 409 52.34 9.98 16.63
N THR A 410 51.13 10.46 16.98
CA THR A 410 50.99 11.75 17.70
C THR A 410 51.71 11.73 19.01
N LYS A 411 51.55 10.70 19.84
CA LYS A 411 52.26 10.53 21.11
C LYS A 411 53.79 10.39 20.95
N ALA A 412 54.24 9.75 19.88
CA ALA A 412 55.67 9.61 19.61
C ALA A 412 56.36 10.95 19.27
N ILE A 413 55.65 11.87 18.60
CA ILE A 413 56.18 13.18 18.22
C ILE A 413 55.93 14.23 19.33
N LEU A 414 54.76 14.19 19.95
CA LEU A 414 54.30 15.11 20.98
C LEU A 414 53.81 14.30 22.19
N PRO A 415 54.73 13.94 23.14
CA PRO A 415 54.40 13.05 24.27
C PRO A 415 53.25 13.55 25.15
N ASP A 416 53.08 14.87 25.26
CA ASP A 416 52.04 15.50 26.10
C ASP A 416 50.75 15.81 25.34
N ALA A 417 50.67 15.50 24.03
CA ALA A 417 49.46 15.78 23.24
C ALA A 417 48.26 15.00 23.79
N PRO A 418 47.08 15.63 23.92
CA PRO A 418 45.86 14.93 24.30
C PRO A 418 45.38 14.06 23.16
N ILE A 419 45.24 12.73 23.40
CA ILE A 419 44.67 11.75 22.46
C ILE A 419 43.39 11.14 23.01
N SER A 420 42.69 11.84 23.90
CA SER A 420 41.51 11.33 24.58
C SER A 420 40.32 11.13 23.63
N ALA A 421 40.23 11.95 22.57
CA ALA A 421 39.17 11.84 21.58
C ALA A 421 39.36 10.58 20.71
N GLU A 422 40.56 10.38 20.20
CA GLU A 422 40.92 9.21 19.39
C GLU A 422 40.77 7.91 20.19
N SER A 423 41.20 7.90 21.46
CA SER A 423 41.09 6.74 22.35
C SER A 423 39.65 6.38 22.63
N LYS A 424 38.76 7.35 22.94
CA LYS A 424 37.35 7.13 23.16
C LYS A 424 36.63 6.62 21.88
N LEU A 425 37.02 7.18 20.74
CA LEU A 425 36.45 6.73 19.47
C LEU A 425 36.85 5.29 19.11
N LEU A 426 38.14 4.96 19.34
CA LEU A 426 38.68 3.62 19.12
C LEU A 426 38.01 2.59 20.04
N GLU A 427 37.85 2.91 21.33
CA GLU A 427 37.15 2.06 22.29
C GLU A 427 35.71 1.79 21.86
N LYS A 428 34.99 2.85 21.49
CA LYS A 428 33.58 2.73 20.97
C LYS A 428 33.51 1.86 19.73
N LEU A 429 34.39 2.10 18.74
CA LEU A 429 34.38 1.35 17.49
C LEU A 429 34.75 -0.13 17.69
N SER A 430 35.72 -0.39 18.60
CA SER A 430 36.15 -1.75 18.94
C SER A 430 35.00 -2.54 19.61
N GLY A 431 34.26 -1.90 20.52
CA GLY A 431 33.08 -2.50 21.14
C GLY A 431 31.97 -2.81 20.12
N LEU A 432 31.63 -1.85 19.26
CA LEU A 432 30.65 -2.04 18.19
C LEU A 432 31.08 -3.11 17.19
N TYR A 433 32.35 -3.18 16.83
CA TYR A 433 32.89 -4.22 15.95
C TYR A 433 32.67 -5.62 16.53
N THR A 434 32.98 -5.81 17.83
CA THR A 434 32.74 -7.09 18.51
C THR A 434 31.26 -7.46 18.49
N GLU A 435 30.38 -6.54 18.89
CA GLU A 435 28.92 -6.78 18.89
C GLU A 435 28.36 -7.14 17.50
N ILE A 436 28.80 -6.41 16.46
CA ILE A 436 28.39 -6.69 15.09
C ILE A 436 28.93 -8.03 14.61
N SER A 437 30.15 -8.40 14.97
CA SER A 437 30.75 -9.69 14.62
C SER A 437 29.95 -10.85 15.21
N GLU A 438 29.63 -10.77 16.51
CA GLU A 438 28.82 -11.78 17.22
C GLU A 438 27.43 -11.93 16.60
N LYS A 439 26.73 -10.81 16.32
CA LYS A 439 25.42 -10.82 15.65
C LYS A 439 25.50 -11.37 14.22
N THR A 440 26.61 -11.13 13.52
CA THR A 440 26.83 -11.67 12.17
C THR A 440 27.03 -13.18 12.20
N GLU A 441 27.71 -13.70 13.22
CA GLU A 441 27.88 -15.14 13.42
C GLU A 441 26.53 -15.80 13.78
N ALA A 442 25.78 -15.23 14.72
CA ALA A 442 24.45 -15.72 15.09
C ALA A 442 23.45 -15.72 13.92
N LEU A 443 23.54 -14.76 12.99
CA LEU A 443 22.69 -14.74 11.78
C LEU A 443 23.11 -15.84 10.77
N ALA A 444 24.34 -16.34 10.87
CA ALA A 444 24.84 -17.37 9.95
C ALA A 444 24.45 -18.80 10.35
N GLU A 445 24.10 -19.01 11.62
CA GLU A 445 23.55 -20.25 12.18
C GLU A 445 22.07 -20.41 11.83
#